data_66d5a059a2310196e3efc92a64546317
#
_entry.id   66d5a059a2310196e3efc92a64546317
#
_cell.length_a   1.000
_cell.length_b   1.000
_cell.length_c   1.000
_cell.angle_alpha   90.00
_cell.angle_beta   90.00
_cell.angle_gamma   90.00
#
_symmetry.space_group_name_H-M   'P 1'
#
loop_
_entity.id
_entity.type
_entity.pdbx_description
1 polymer ?
#
loop_
_entity_poly.entity_id
_entity_poly.type
_entity_poly.pdbx_seq_one_letter_code
_entity_poly.pdbx_strand_id
1 'polypeptide(L)'
;MKNQISEFLQSRIDAKDFPSAVYLVAEKSEIIFEDALGFSVVEPKKIKARTETIYDLASLTKPLVTGLLCAKLIEKGKLKLEDKITRFFILFNRENKSEITIRDLLTHVSGFPAWKPFYLMTDIFLRSIILALIADEPFENAPQTRVTYSDLNFITLQFLIEDLYGGRRFDEIARQEIFEPLNLKNTFLNPPTKLRKRIAASEKGNEYEKQTCVDLGYDVSNYDWREYQIWGEVHDGNCYFMNGVSGHAGLFSNVEETFKIARQFLAGETSLLKPETCKLFCTNFTKGLNEARSIAFQLAETKDSTASSALSKDSFGHLGFTGTSLWLEPESERIFILLTNRTHARELPFVNINSTRRKFHELAAEILNKVRR
;
A
#
# COMPACT_ATOMS: atom_id res chain seq x y z
N MET A 1 -6.11 -28.29 8.35
CA MET A 1 -6.59 -27.15 7.52
C MET A 1 -5.59 -25.99 7.50
N LYS A 2 -5.06 -25.52 8.65
CA LYS A 2 -3.93 -24.55 8.71
C LYS A 2 -2.76 -24.98 7.82
N ASN A 3 -2.50 -26.28 7.76
CA ASN A 3 -1.40 -26.86 7.02
C ASN A 3 -1.47 -26.62 5.50
N GLN A 4 -2.67 -26.59 4.89
CA GLN A 4 -2.81 -26.41 3.43
C GLN A 4 -2.35 -25.04 2.94
N ILE A 5 -2.62 -23.95 3.71
CA ILE A 5 -2.12 -22.61 3.36
C ILE A 5 -0.60 -22.56 3.51
N SER A 6 -0.09 -23.07 4.66
CA SER A 6 1.35 -23.10 4.93
C SER A 6 2.10 -23.99 3.92
N GLU A 7 1.57 -25.15 3.57
CA GLU A 7 2.14 -26.05 2.55
C GLU A 7 2.19 -25.39 1.17
N PHE A 8 1.11 -24.71 0.77
CA PHE A 8 1.09 -23.97 -0.48
C PHE A 8 2.13 -22.85 -0.48
N LEU A 9 2.16 -22.01 0.56
CA LEU A 9 3.14 -20.90 0.64
C LEU A 9 4.58 -21.41 0.73
N GLN A 10 4.83 -22.53 1.43
CA GLN A 10 6.14 -23.17 1.47
C GLN A 10 6.57 -23.64 0.08
N SER A 11 5.66 -24.22 -0.69
CA SER A 11 5.97 -24.63 -2.08
C SER A 11 6.38 -23.44 -2.97
N ARG A 12 5.84 -22.23 -2.69
CA ARG A 12 6.24 -21.00 -3.43
C ARG A 12 7.60 -20.46 -2.97
N ILE A 13 7.94 -20.63 -1.67
CA ILE A 13 9.28 -20.34 -1.16
C ILE A 13 10.31 -21.28 -1.81
N ASP A 14 10.00 -22.58 -1.89
CA ASP A 14 10.87 -23.59 -2.52
C ASP A 14 11.04 -23.34 -4.03
N ALA A 15 9.98 -22.84 -4.70
CA ALA A 15 10.01 -22.36 -6.08
C ALA A 15 10.74 -21.03 -6.27
N LYS A 16 11.24 -20.41 -5.19
CA LYS A 16 11.97 -19.14 -5.17
C LYS A 16 11.14 -17.90 -5.58
N ASP A 17 9.84 -17.91 -5.40
CA ASP A 17 9.01 -16.72 -5.65
C ASP A 17 9.34 -15.59 -4.65
N PHE A 18 9.55 -15.94 -3.39
CA PHE A 18 9.96 -15.07 -2.30
C PHE A 18 10.67 -15.87 -1.20
N PRO A 19 11.54 -15.23 -0.38
CA PRO A 19 12.26 -15.94 0.66
C PRO A 19 11.46 -16.20 1.94
N SER A 20 10.41 -15.41 2.19
CA SER A 20 9.52 -15.61 3.34
C SER A 20 8.08 -15.23 3.05
N ALA A 21 7.18 -15.84 3.81
CA ALA A 21 5.78 -15.47 3.87
C ALA A 21 5.30 -15.47 5.34
N VAL A 22 4.60 -14.42 5.73
CA VAL A 22 3.82 -14.37 6.98
C VAL A 22 2.39 -14.06 6.60
N TYR A 23 1.44 -14.82 7.11
CA TYR A 23 0.03 -14.59 6.80
C TYR A 23 -0.85 -14.60 8.03
N LEU A 24 -1.97 -13.93 7.92
CA LEU A 24 -3.04 -13.91 8.91
C LEU A 24 -4.39 -13.94 8.19
N VAL A 25 -5.27 -14.81 8.67
CA VAL A 25 -6.66 -14.91 8.23
C VAL A 25 -7.54 -14.78 9.44
N ALA A 26 -8.45 -13.80 9.41
CA ALA A 26 -9.36 -13.51 10.52
C ALA A 26 -10.81 -13.44 10.04
N GLU A 27 -11.73 -13.69 10.97
CA GLU A 27 -13.16 -13.53 10.80
C GLU A 27 -13.76 -12.99 12.10
N LYS A 28 -14.54 -11.91 12.05
CA LYS A 28 -15.24 -11.31 13.20
C LYS A 28 -14.30 -11.06 14.39
N SER A 29 -13.27 -10.29 14.20
CA SER A 29 -12.23 -9.97 15.20
C SER A 29 -11.34 -11.13 15.62
N GLU A 30 -11.64 -12.38 15.30
CA GLU A 30 -10.86 -13.54 15.70
C GLU A 30 -9.83 -13.92 14.65
N ILE A 31 -8.58 -14.10 15.06
CA ILE A 31 -7.52 -14.67 14.20
C ILE A 31 -7.75 -16.18 14.13
N ILE A 32 -8.15 -16.67 12.98
CA ILE A 32 -8.45 -18.09 12.77
C ILE A 32 -7.18 -18.85 12.35
N PHE A 33 -6.36 -18.23 11.51
CA PHE A 33 -5.10 -18.80 11.04
C PHE A 33 -4.02 -17.74 10.98
N GLU A 34 -2.83 -18.10 11.44
CA GLU A 34 -1.61 -17.33 11.22
C GLU A 34 -0.41 -18.28 11.16
N ASP A 35 0.60 -17.93 10.38
CA ASP A 35 1.88 -18.65 10.33
C ASP A 35 2.98 -17.79 9.72
N ALA A 36 4.23 -18.22 9.93
CA ALA A 36 5.43 -17.59 9.41
C ALA A 36 6.38 -18.62 8.83
N LEU A 37 6.77 -18.44 7.57
CA LEU A 37 7.53 -19.40 6.76
C LEU A 37 8.78 -18.76 6.17
N GLY A 38 9.85 -19.55 6.04
CA GLY A 38 11.06 -19.11 5.36
C GLY A 38 11.94 -18.14 6.16
N PHE A 39 12.64 -17.25 5.46
CA PHE A 39 13.65 -16.37 6.02
C PHE A 39 13.34 -14.90 5.68
N SER A 40 13.15 -14.09 6.71
CA SER A 40 12.99 -12.62 6.58
C SER A 40 14.26 -11.94 6.05
N VAL A 41 15.42 -12.55 6.29
CA VAL A 41 16.70 -12.17 5.73
C VAL A 41 17.43 -13.43 5.29
N VAL A 42 17.92 -13.45 4.05
CA VAL A 42 18.77 -14.52 3.50
C VAL A 42 20.23 -14.09 3.54
N GLU A 43 20.48 -12.85 3.14
CA GLU A 43 21.81 -12.22 3.11
C GLU A 43 21.79 -10.92 3.93
N PRO A 44 22.88 -10.57 4.61
CA PRO A 44 24.16 -11.29 4.72
C PRO A 44 24.15 -12.47 5.70
N LYS A 45 23.10 -12.65 6.48
CA LYS A 45 22.94 -13.72 7.47
C LYS A 45 21.48 -14.15 7.54
N LYS A 46 21.23 -15.45 7.44
CA LYS A 46 19.88 -16.01 7.53
C LYS A 46 19.20 -15.70 8.86
N ILE A 47 18.02 -15.05 8.78
CA ILE A 47 17.12 -14.79 9.91
C ILE A 47 15.76 -15.40 9.54
N LYS A 48 15.25 -16.31 10.37
CA LYS A 48 13.92 -16.90 10.15
C LYS A 48 12.83 -15.84 10.24
N ALA A 49 11.83 -15.93 9.39
CA ALA A 49 10.59 -15.17 9.53
C ALA A 49 9.80 -15.62 10.77
N ARG A 50 9.11 -14.69 11.40
CA ARG A 50 8.22 -14.89 12.55
C ARG A 50 6.99 -14.02 12.36
N THR A 51 5.89 -14.27 13.08
CA THR A 51 4.69 -13.43 13.04
C THR A 51 4.98 -11.99 13.47
N GLU A 52 5.97 -11.78 14.36
CA GLU A 52 6.42 -10.45 14.78
C GLU A 52 7.40 -9.78 13.79
N THR A 53 7.78 -10.46 12.70
CA THR A 53 8.65 -9.86 11.69
C THR A 53 7.95 -8.66 11.04
N ILE A 54 8.64 -7.54 11.00
CA ILE A 54 8.18 -6.30 10.39
C ILE A 54 8.52 -6.31 8.91
N TYR A 55 7.57 -5.99 8.05
CA TYR A 55 7.74 -5.91 6.60
C TYR A 55 7.56 -4.48 6.11
N ASP A 56 8.28 -4.10 5.06
CA ASP A 56 7.94 -2.95 4.22
C ASP A 56 6.64 -3.29 3.48
N LEU A 57 5.56 -2.60 3.85
CA LEU A 57 4.24 -2.85 3.29
C LEU A 57 4.03 -2.20 1.92
N ALA A 58 5.00 -1.41 1.46
CA ALA A 58 4.98 -0.70 0.19
C ALA A 58 3.64 0.05 -0.01
N SER A 59 2.96 -0.19 -1.12
CA SER A 59 1.72 0.51 -1.48
C SER A 59 0.51 0.21 -0.58
N LEU A 60 0.58 -0.73 0.36
CA LEU A 60 -0.46 -0.81 1.40
C LEU A 60 -0.47 0.45 2.29
N THR A 61 0.57 1.28 2.24
CA THR A 61 0.58 2.62 2.84
C THR A 61 -0.59 3.47 2.36
N LYS A 62 -0.96 3.36 1.08
CA LYS A 62 -2.04 4.13 0.47
C LYS A 62 -3.37 3.96 1.20
N PRO A 63 -3.92 2.74 1.35
CA PRO A 63 -5.16 2.58 2.10
C PRO A 63 -4.96 2.68 3.61
N LEU A 64 -3.92 2.00 4.16
CA LEU A 64 -3.78 1.84 5.62
C LEU A 64 -3.44 3.15 6.35
N VAL A 65 -2.84 4.13 5.66
CA VAL A 65 -2.52 5.43 6.25
C VAL A 65 -3.25 6.54 5.52
N THR A 66 -2.93 6.79 4.25
CA THR A 66 -3.43 7.97 3.51
C THR A 66 -4.94 7.93 3.33
N GLY A 67 -5.48 6.81 2.86
CA GLY A 67 -6.92 6.62 2.68
C GLY A 67 -7.70 6.72 4.00
N LEU A 68 -7.16 6.11 5.07
CA LEU A 68 -7.77 6.18 6.39
C LEU A 68 -7.77 7.60 6.96
N LEU A 69 -6.68 8.36 6.80
CA LEU A 69 -6.61 9.77 7.21
C LEU A 69 -7.56 10.65 6.40
N CYS A 70 -7.67 10.43 5.08
CA CYS A 70 -8.66 11.11 4.24
C CYS A 70 -10.09 10.83 4.72
N ALA A 71 -10.42 9.57 5.02
CA ALA A 71 -11.74 9.20 5.54
C ALA A 71 -12.04 9.89 6.89
N LYS A 72 -11.06 9.97 7.81
CA LYS A 72 -11.20 10.73 9.06
C LYS A 72 -11.43 12.22 8.83
N LEU A 73 -10.75 12.81 7.85
CA LEU A 73 -10.95 14.23 7.48
C LEU A 73 -12.32 14.47 6.86
N ILE A 74 -12.81 13.53 6.04
CA ILE A 74 -14.16 13.57 5.46
C ILE A 74 -15.21 13.49 6.57
N GLU A 75 -15.05 12.55 7.51
CA GLU A 75 -15.96 12.40 8.65
C GLU A 75 -15.99 13.65 9.54
N LYS A 76 -14.84 14.33 9.72
CA LYS A 76 -14.72 15.58 10.46
C LYS A 76 -15.23 16.80 9.67
N GLY A 77 -15.69 16.63 8.42
CA GLY A 77 -16.16 17.72 7.55
C GLY A 77 -15.06 18.69 7.07
N LYS A 78 -13.77 18.31 7.25
CA LYS A 78 -12.63 19.11 6.81
C LYS A 78 -12.27 18.90 5.34
N LEU A 79 -12.71 17.80 4.77
CA LEU A 79 -12.47 17.36 3.39
C LEU A 79 -13.77 16.82 2.81
N LYS A 80 -14.00 17.02 1.49
CA LYS A 80 -15.08 16.38 0.74
C LYS A 80 -14.51 15.69 -0.48
N LEU A 81 -15.14 14.61 -0.93
CA LEU A 81 -14.72 13.90 -2.15
C LEU A 81 -14.78 14.80 -3.39
N GLU A 82 -15.75 15.72 -3.43
CA GLU A 82 -16.00 16.66 -4.53
C GLU A 82 -15.16 17.94 -4.43
N ASP A 83 -14.38 18.13 -3.37
CA ASP A 83 -13.47 19.27 -3.29
C ASP A 83 -12.44 19.18 -4.43
N LYS A 84 -12.29 20.29 -5.16
CA LYS A 84 -11.27 20.40 -6.21
C LYS A 84 -9.89 20.58 -5.58
N ILE A 85 -8.87 19.98 -6.18
CA ILE A 85 -7.48 20.08 -5.73
C ILE A 85 -7.00 21.54 -5.65
N THR A 86 -7.52 22.40 -6.52
CA THR A 86 -7.22 23.86 -6.56
C THR A 86 -7.65 24.61 -5.32
N ARG A 87 -8.59 24.07 -4.55
CA ARG A 87 -8.95 24.63 -3.24
C ARG A 87 -7.77 24.64 -2.25
N PHE A 88 -6.86 23.68 -2.42
CA PHE A 88 -5.72 23.46 -1.51
C PHE A 88 -4.40 23.89 -2.15
N PHE A 89 -4.24 23.66 -3.43
CA PHE A 89 -2.99 23.89 -4.16
C PHE A 89 -3.25 24.70 -5.43
N ILE A 90 -2.98 25.99 -5.37
CA ILE A 90 -3.16 26.92 -6.52
C ILE A 90 -2.33 26.49 -7.74
N LEU A 91 -1.25 25.72 -7.54
CA LEU A 91 -0.40 25.19 -8.62
C LEU A 91 -1.17 24.35 -9.64
N PHE A 92 -2.28 23.72 -9.23
CA PHE A 92 -3.15 22.93 -10.10
C PHE A 92 -4.19 23.77 -10.85
N ASN A 93 -4.23 25.09 -10.66
CA ASN A 93 -5.13 25.98 -11.43
C ASN A 93 -4.58 26.22 -12.84
N ARG A 94 -4.44 25.15 -13.61
CA ARG A 94 -3.88 25.12 -14.96
C ARG A 94 -4.72 24.22 -15.83
N GLU A 95 -5.19 24.74 -16.96
CA GLU A 95 -5.94 23.96 -17.96
C GLU A 95 -6.94 22.95 -17.33
N ASN A 96 -6.80 21.68 -17.73
CA ASN A 96 -7.71 20.61 -17.29
C ASN A 96 -7.48 20.14 -15.85
N LYS A 97 -6.40 20.57 -15.18
CA LYS A 97 -6.07 20.12 -13.80
C LYS A 97 -6.93 20.78 -12.73
N SER A 98 -7.50 21.93 -13.03
CA SER A 98 -8.40 22.65 -12.12
C SER A 98 -9.65 21.85 -11.73
N GLU A 99 -10.04 20.87 -12.55
CA GLU A 99 -11.24 20.06 -12.32
C GLU A 99 -11.00 18.78 -11.49
N ILE A 100 -9.73 18.40 -11.25
CA ILE A 100 -9.39 17.22 -10.46
C ILE A 100 -9.96 17.36 -9.05
N THR A 101 -10.71 16.35 -8.63
CA THR A 101 -11.29 16.25 -7.28
C THR A 101 -10.46 15.35 -6.36
N ILE A 102 -10.69 15.43 -5.06
CA ILE A 102 -10.14 14.52 -4.07
C ILE A 102 -10.54 13.08 -4.35
N ARG A 103 -11.78 12.85 -4.81
CA ARG A 103 -12.23 11.53 -5.27
C ARG A 103 -11.37 11.01 -6.41
N ASP A 104 -11.04 11.83 -7.39
CA ASP A 104 -10.25 11.41 -8.55
C ASP A 104 -8.84 10.97 -8.14
N LEU A 105 -8.24 11.63 -7.15
CA LEU A 105 -6.95 11.21 -6.58
C LEU A 105 -7.09 9.88 -5.82
N LEU A 106 -8.09 9.74 -4.95
CA LEU A 106 -8.31 8.55 -4.12
C LEU A 106 -8.70 7.31 -4.92
N THR A 107 -9.25 7.48 -6.12
CA THR A 107 -9.72 6.39 -6.99
C THR A 107 -8.88 6.18 -8.24
N HIS A 108 -7.75 6.91 -8.36
CA HIS A 108 -6.81 6.79 -9.47
C HIS A 108 -7.40 7.15 -10.86
N VAL A 109 -8.33 8.09 -10.91
CA VAL A 109 -8.92 8.59 -12.17
C VAL A 109 -8.54 10.05 -12.46
N SER A 110 -7.52 10.57 -11.80
CA SER A 110 -7.01 11.93 -12.00
C SER A 110 -6.40 12.19 -13.37
N GLY A 111 -6.01 11.12 -14.10
CA GLY A 111 -5.29 11.20 -15.36
C GLY A 111 -3.77 11.30 -15.23
N PHE A 112 -3.21 11.43 -14.04
CA PHE A 112 -1.76 11.47 -13.85
C PHE A 112 -1.09 10.13 -14.18
N PRO A 113 0.18 10.17 -14.66
CA PRO A 113 0.98 8.97 -14.90
C PRO A 113 1.15 8.14 -13.63
N ALA A 114 1.41 6.85 -13.81
CA ALA A 114 1.53 5.91 -12.73
C ALA A 114 2.64 6.26 -11.73
N TRP A 115 3.80 6.69 -12.27
CA TRP A 115 5.00 6.92 -11.48
C TRP A 115 5.98 7.85 -12.21
N LYS A 116 6.80 8.60 -11.46
CA LYS A 116 7.90 9.42 -11.94
C LYS A 116 9.05 9.37 -10.95
N PRO A 117 10.31 9.31 -11.40
CA PRO A 117 11.49 9.29 -10.51
C PRO A 117 11.86 10.72 -10.06
N PHE A 118 11.18 11.26 -9.05
CA PHE A 118 11.42 12.63 -8.58
C PHE A 118 12.86 12.85 -8.15
N TYR A 119 13.52 11.83 -7.64
CA TYR A 119 14.94 11.84 -7.26
C TYR A 119 15.91 12.01 -8.45
N LEU A 120 15.46 11.81 -9.70
CA LEU A 120 16.21 12.17 -10.92
C LEU A 120 15.79 13.53 -11.50
N MET A 121 14.68 14.10 -11.02
CA MET A 121 14.14 15.35 -11.55
C MET A 121 14.57 16.57 -10.70
N THR A 122 15.02 16.35 -9.47
CA THR A 122 15.50 17.39 -8.55
C THR A 122 16.44 16.80 -7.52
N ASP A 123 17.50 17.55 -7.17
CA ASP A 123 18.49 17.14 -6.15
C ASP A 123 18.02 17.41 -4.72
N ILE A 124 16.91 18.14 -4.55
CA ILE A 124 16.46 18.60 -3.24
C ILE A 124 15.01 18.19 -3.03
N PHE A 125 14.77 17.46 -1.94
CA PHE A 125 13.40 17.24 -1.46
C PHE A 125 12.87 18.51 -0.79
N LEU A 126 12.03 19.23 -1.53
CA LEU A 126 11.14 20.26 -0.99
C LEU A 126 9.74 19.95 -1.47
N ARG A 127 8.78 19.94 -0.54
CA ARG A 127 7.36 19.69 -0.83
C ARG A 127 6.83 20.54 -2.00
N SER A 128 7.17 21.83 -2.02
CA SER A 128 6.75 22.76 -3.08
C SER A 128 7.29 22.37 -4.47
N ILE A 129 8.53 21.84 -4.52
CA ILE A 129 9.12 21.36 -5.76
C ILE A 129 8.38 20.10 -6.25
N ILE A 130 8.15 19.12 -5.38
CA ILE A 130 7.43 17.89 -5.78
C ILE A 130 6.02 18.22 -6.23
N LEU A 131 5.29 19.11 -5.54
CA LEU A 131 3.97 19.56 -5.97
C LEU A 131 4.00 20.27 -7.32
N ALA A 132 5.03 21.09 -7.58
CA ALA A 132 5.20 21.76 -8.87
C ALA A 132 5.48 20.74 -9.99
N LEU A 133 6.36 19.77 -9.76
CA LEU A 133 6.63 18.70 -10.72
C LEU A 133 5.36 17.89 -11.02
N ILE A 134 4.57 17.51 -10.00
CA ILE A 134 3.29 16.82 -10.22
C ILE A 134 2.29 17.71 -10.99
N ALA A 135 2.20 18.99 -10.64
CA ALA A 135 1.32 19.94 -11.34
C ALA A 135 1.74 20.20 -12.80
N ASP A 136 3.01 20.04 -13.12
CA ASP A 136 3.54 20.20 -14.49
C ASP A 136 3.44 18.91 -15.34
N GLU A 137 3.28 17.73 -14.71
CA GLU A 137 3.19 16.47 -15.45
C GLU A 137 2.00 16.46 -16.42
N PRO A 138 2.20 16.10 -17.69
CA PRO A 138 1.10 15.90 -18.62
C PRO A 138 0.22 14.74 -18.17
N PHE A 139 -1.06 14.80 -18.50
CA PHE A 139 -1.95 13.66 -18.28
C PHE A 139 -1.60 12.50 -19.22
N GLU A 140 -1.59 11.29 -18.68
CA GLU A 140 -1.52 10.05 -19.46
C GLU A 140 -2.88 9.73 -20.11
N ASN A 141 -3.98 10.05 -19.41
CA ASN A 141 -5.35 9.91 -19.89
C ASN A 141 -6.16 11.12 -19.45
N ALA A 142 -7.25 11.42 -20.16
CA ALA A 142 -8.17 12.45 -19.69
C ALA A 142 -8.72 12.06 -18.29
N PRO A 143 -8.85 13.01 -17.36
CA PRO A 143 -9.42 12.72 -16.04
C PRO A 143 -10.78 12.03 -16.14
N GLN A 144 -11.04 11.08 -15.23
CA GLN A 144 -12.30 10.33 -15.10
C GLN A 144 -12.65 9.41 -16.29
N THR A 145 -11.74 9.19 -17.25
CA THR A 145 -11.96 8.31 -18.41
C THR A 145 -11.36 6.91 -18.24
N ARG A 146 -10.35 6.80 -17.38
CA ARG A 146 -9.61 5.56 -17.14
C ARG A 146 -9.05 5.55 -15.72
N VAL A 147 -9.02 4.39 -15.11
CA VAL A 147 -8.24 4.16 -13.89
C VAL A 147 -6.79 3.93 -14.30
N THR A 148 -5.90 4.85 -13.90
CA THR A 148 -4.44 4.71 -14.00
C THR A 148 -3.89 4.78 -12.58
N TYR A 149 -3.49 3.62 -12.04
CA TYR A 149 -2.89 3.55 -10.71
C TYR A 149 -1.69 4.49 -10.63
N SER A 150 -1.75 5.50 -9.75
CA SER A 150 -0.75 6.57 -9.71
C SER A 150 -0.27 6.85 -8.29
N ASP A 151 1.05 6.82 -8.11
CA ASP A 151 1.72 7.21 -6.87
C ASP A 151 1.65 8.71 -6.64
N LEU A 152 1.64 9.50 -7.73
CA LEU A 152 1.55 10.96 -7.69
C LEU A 152 0.30 11.43 -6.94
N ASN A 153 -0.82 10.71 -7.11
CA ASN A 153 -2.06 10.98 -6.40
C ASN A 153 -1.88 10.96 -4.89
N PHE A 154 -1.23 9.92 -4.38
CA PHE A 154 -1.08 9.69 -2.95
C PHE A 154 0.03 10.54 -2.33
N ILE A 155 1.05 10.93 -3.10
CA ILE A 155 2.02 11.97 -2.72
C ILE A 155 1.30 13.32 -2.57
N THR A 156 0.42 13.67 -3.50
CA THR A 156 -0.39 14.90 -3.44
C THR A 156 -1.33 14.89 -2.22
N LEU A 157 -2.01 13.75 -1.96
CA LEU A 157 -2.88 13.59 -0.79
C LEU A 157 -2.11 13.66 0.53
N GLN A 158 -0.88 13.17 0.61
CA GLN A 158 -0.02 13.37 1.78
C GLN A 158 0.12 14.86 2.10
N PHE A 159 0.53 15.66 1.13
CA PHE A 159 0.77 17.08 1.35
C PHE A 159 -0.51 17.84 1.71
N LEU A 160 -1.64 17.42 1.14
CA LEU A 160 -2.95 17.93 1.53
C LEU A 160 -3.30 17.61 2.98
N ILE A 161 -3.05 16.38 3.42
CA ILE A 161 -3.25 15.96 4.80
C ILE A 161 -2.39 16.79 5.74
N GLU A 162 -1.10 16.98 5.42
CA GLU A 162 -0.19 17.82 6.21
C GLU A 162 -0.73 19.24 6.39
N ASP A 163 -1.25 19.86 5.31
CA ASP A 163 -1.87 21.20 5.39
C ASP A 163 -3.10 21.24 6.27
N LEU A 164 -4.01 20.27 6.12
CA LEU A 164 -5.23 20.18 6.90
C LEU A 164 -4.98 19.89 8.39
N TYR A 165 -3.80 19.38 8.72
CA TYR A 165 -3.31 19.21 10.10
C TYR A 165 -2.35 20.33 10.55
N GLY A 166 -2.34 21.48 9.86
CA GLY A 166 -1.58 22.69 10.25
C GLY A 166 -0.08 22.59 10.00
N GLY A 167 0.34 21.89 8.95
CA GLY A 167 1.74 21.76 8.52
C GLY A 167 2.54 20.73 9.33
N ARG A 168 1.87 19.86 10.11
CA ARG A 168 2.52 18.75 10.81
C ARG A 168 3.01 17.71 9.83
N ARG A 169 4.07 17.00 10.18
CA ARG A 169 4.64 15.93 9.36
C ARG A 169 3.67 14.75 9.25
N PHE A 170 3.65 14.10 8.10
CA PHE A 170 2.76 12.98 7.81
C PHE A 170 2.93 11.79 8.77
N ASP A 171 4.17 11.46 9.14
CA ASP A 171 4.47 10.39 10.10
C ASP A 171 3.96 10.70 11.52
N GLU A 172 4.04 11.97 11.95
CA GLU A 172 3.49 12.43 13.23
C GLU A 172 1.96 12.35 13.23
N ILE A 173 1.31 12.75 12.12
CA ILE A 173 -0.14 12.67 11.95
C ILE A 173 -0.58 11.19 11.99
N ALA A 174 0.08 10.32 11.23
CA ALA A 174 -0.22 8.89 11.21
C ALA A 174 -0.07 8.26 12.60
N ARG A 175 1.00 8.63 13.32
CA ARG A 175 1.23 8.18 14.70
C ARG A 175 0.10 8.61 15.64
N GLN A 176 -0.29 9.88 15.62
CA GLN A 176 -1.30 10.43 16.53
C GLN A 176 -2.71 9.99 16.20
N GLU A 177 -3.05 9.90 14.91
CA GLU A 177 -4.42 9.63 14.47
C GLU A 177 -4.70 8.13 14.27
N ILE A 178 -3.68 7.29 14.10
CA ILE A 178 -3.84 5.86 13.81
C ILE A 178 -3.04 5.00 14.80
N PHE A 179 -1.71 5.17 14.90
CA PHE A 179 -0.86 4.19 15.58
C PHE A 179 -1.04 4.21 17.09
N GLU A 180 -1.06 5.38 17.71
CA GLU A 180 -1.28 5.52 19.16
C GLU A 180 -2.69 5.08 19.60
N PRO A 181 -3.79 5.51 18.92
CA PRO A 181 -5.13 5.05 19.28
C PRO A 181 -5.31 3.54 19.19
N LEU A 182 -4.62 2.87 18.26
CA LEU A 182 -4.64 1.42 18.11
C LEU A 182 -3.55 0.70 18.92
N ASN A 183 -2.78 1.44 19.73
CA ASN A 183 -1.68 0.93 20.56
C ASN A 183 -0.64 0.11 19.74
N LEU A 184 -0.27 0.58 18.54
CA LEU A 184 0.71 -0.09 17.69
C LEU A 184 2.13 0.22 18.18
N LYS A 185 2.98 -0.80 18.27
CA LYS A 185 4.37 -0.70 18.75
C LYS A 185 5.41 -1.07 17.70
N ASN A 186 4.97 -1.76 16.65
CA ASN A 186 5.80 -2.31 15.58
C ASN A 186 5.39 -1.77 14.20
N THR A 187 4.69 -0.62 14.19
CA THR A 187 4.21 0.05 12.98
C THR A 187 4.84 1.42 12.86
N PHE A 188 5.47 1.70 11.73
CA PHE A 188 6.26 2.92 11.52
C PHE A 188 6.16 3.39 10.07
N LEU A 189 6.22 4.70 9.88
CA LEU A 189 6.80 5.32 8.70
C LEU A 189 8.25 5.63 9.08
N ASN A 190 9.24 5.14 8.30
CA ASN A 190 10.66 5.27 8.61
C ASN A 190 11.06 4.62 9.96
N PRO A 191 11.20 3.29 10.04
CA PRO A 191 11.41 2.57 11.29
C PRO A 191 12.77 2.89 11.94
N PRO A 192 12.84 2.88 13.30
CA PRO A 192 14.09 3.09 14.02
C PRO A 192 15.15 2.04 13.66
N THR A 193 16.40 2.45 13.41
CA THR A 193 17.52 1.58 13.01
C THR A 193 17.80 0.43 13.98
N LYS A 194 17.51 0.61 15.28
CA LYS A 194 17.64 -0.44 16.30
C LYS A 194 16.73 -1.65 16.03
N LEU A 195 15.67 -1.49 15.24
CA LEU A 195 14.74 -2.57 14.87
C LEU A 195 15.17 -3.33 13.61
N ARG A 196 16.25 -2.95 12.93
CA ARG A 196 16.69 -3.54 11.66
C ARG A 196 16.65 -5.07 11.65
N LYS A 197 17.14 -5.73 12.72
CA LYS A 197 17.16 -7.19 12.82
C LYS A 197 15.77 -7.85 12.92
N ARG A 198 14.74 -7.07 13.21
CA ARG A 198 13.32 -7.51 13.25
C ARG A 198 12.58 -7.24 11.97
N ILE A 199 13.21 -6.54 11.01
CA ILE A 199 12.62 -6.15 9.73
C ILE A 199 13.08 -7.13 8.66
N ALA A 200 12.18 -7.51 7.77
CA ALA A 200 12.52 -8.30 6.58
C ALA A 200 13.36 -7.45 5.62
N ALA A 201 14.42 -8.04 5.06
CA ALA A 201 15.22 -7.36 4.07
C ALA A 201 14.49 -7.29 2.73
N SER A 202 14.83 -6.27 1.93
CA SER A 202 14.31 -6.02 0.60
C SER A 202 15.37 -6.32 -0.47
N GLU A 203 15.38 -5.59 -1.55
CA GLU A 203 16.33 -5.70 -2.66
C GLU A 203 17.76 -5.33 -2.25
N LYS A 204 18.74 -5.84 -2.95
CA LYS A 204 20.12 -5.33 -2.89
C LYS A 204 20.25 -4.22 -3.94
N GLY A 205 20.49 -3.01 -3.50
CA GLY A 205 20.48 -1.84 -4.38
C GLY A 205 19.06 -1.44 -4.82
N ASN A 206 18.96 -0.58 -5.81
CA ASN A 206 17.72 -0.18 -6.48
C ASN A 206 17.70 -0.60 -7.95
N GLU A 207 18.22 -1.78 -8.26
CA GLU A 207 18.41 -2.21 -9.65
C GLU A 207 17.09 -2.26 -10.45
N TYR A 208 15.97 -2.64 -9.79
CA TYR A 208 14.65 -2.61 -10.43
C TYR A 208 14.25 -1.21 -10.87
N GLU A 209 14.34 -0.22 -9.96
CA GLU A 209 13.97 1.17 -10.28
C GLU A 209 14.95 1.79 -11.25
N LYS A 210 16.26 1.52 -11.10
CA LYS A 210 17.29 1.99 -12.03
C LYS A 210 17.02 1.49 -13.45
N GLN A 211 16.73 0.19 -13.62
CA GLN A 211 16.37 -0.36 -14.91
C GLN A 211 15.08 0.27 -15.46
N THR A 212 14.08 0.46 -14.61
CA THR A 212 12.82 1.15 -14.99
C THR A 212 13.10 2.57 -15.48
N CYS A 213 13.98 3.32 -14.83
CA CYS A 213 14.37 4.66 -15.27
C CYS A 213 15.06 4.63 -16.64
N VAL A 214 15.97 3.67 -16.86
CA VAL A 214 16.64 3.47 -18.17
C VAL A 214 15.61 3.16 -19.26
N ASP A 215 14.68 2.25 -18.99
CA ASP A 215 13.63 1.84 -19.93
C ASP A 215 12.69 3.00 -20.29
N LEU A 216 12.50 3.94 -19.37
CA LEU A 216 11.73 5.18 -19.57
C LEU A 216 12.55 6.35 -20.18
N GLY A 217 13.85 6.15 -20.45
CA GLY A 217 14.72 7.12 -21.09
C GLY A 217 15.30 8.19 -20.17
N TYR A 218 15.29 7.98 -18.84
CA TYR A 218 15.95 8.88 -17.90
C TYR A 218 17.46 8.66 -17.88
N ASP A 219 18.22 9.75 -17.70
CA ASP A 219 19.66 9.66 -17.42
C ASP A 219 19.85 9.23 -15.94
N VAL A 220 20.47 8.08 -15.75
CA VAL A 220 20.72 7.48 -14.44
C VAL A 220 22.18 7.63 -13.97
N SER A 221 23.04 8.28 -14.76
CA SER A 221 24.49 8.29 -14.56
C SER A 221 24.94 9.15 -13.34
N ASN A 222 24.18 10.19 -13.02
CA ASN A 222 24.55 11.17 -12.01
C ASN A 222 23.83 10.98 -10.66
N TYR A 223 23.04 9.91 -10.49
CA TYR A 223 22.34 9.61 -9.27
C TYR A 223 23.13 8.62 -8.40
N ASP A 224 23.24 8.90 -7.10
CA ASP A 224 23.91 8.02 -6.13
C ASP A 224 22.97 6.87 -5.73
N TRP A 225 22.97 5.82 -6.57
CA TRP A 225 22.14 4.65 -6.36
C TRP A 225 22.58 3.86 -5.13
N ARG A 226 21.60 3.37 -4.35
CA ARG A 226 21.89 2.44 -3.27
C ARG A 226 22.44 1.14 -3.86
N GLU A 227 23.63 0.71 -3.42
CA GLU A 227 24.28 -0.53 -3.89
C GLU A 227 24.31 -1.60 -2.79
N TYR A 228 23.88 -1.23 -1.60
CA TYR A 228 23.86 -2.12 -0.44
C TYR A 228 22.52 -2.83 -0.27
N GLN A 229 22.46 -3.80 0.67
CA GLN A 229 21.23 -4.47 1.03
C GLN A 229 20.25 -3.49 1.70
N ILE A 230 19.16 -3.17 1.03
CA ILE A 230 18.06 -2.37 1.59
C ILE A 230 17.43 -3.18 2.72
N TRP A 231 17.59 -2.70 3.94
CA TRP A 231 17.15 -3.42 5.13
C TRP A 231 16.91 -2.48 6.30
N GLY A 232 15.67 -2.36 6.75
CA GLY A 232 15.25 -1.43 7.80
C GLY A 232 15.06 0.00 7.31
N GLU A 233 14.96 0.17 6.01
CA GLU A 233 14.61 1.40 5.31
C GLU A 233 13.69 1.07 4.13
N VAL A 234 12.95 2.05 3.63
CA VAL A 234 11.98 1.87 2.56
C VAL A 234 12.63 1.45 1.24
N HIS A 235 12.00 0.50 0.54
CA HIS A 235 12.43 0.06 -0.79
C HIS A 235 12.20 1.14 -1.85
N ASP A 236 11.02 1.74 -1.88
CA ASP A 236 10.60 2.75 -2.85
C ASP A 236 11.56 3.96 -2.89
N GLY A 237 12.08 4.28 -4.08
CA GLY A 237 13.09 5.33 -4.27
C GLY A 237 12.55 6.74 -4.03
N ASN A 238 11.31 7.03 -4.44
CA ASN A 238 10.69 8.34 -4.17
C ASN A 238 10.43 8.53 -2.68
N CYS A 239 9.93 7.51 -2.00
CA CYS A 239 9.73 7.57 -0.56
C CYS A 239 11.08 7.71 0.18
N TYR A 240 12.12 7.00 -0.26
CA TYR A 240 13.47 7.15 0.28
C TYR A 240 13.99 8.59 0.09
N PHE A 241 13.86 9.14 -1.11
CA PHE A 241 14.20 10.54 -1.42
C PHE A 241 13.44 11.54 -0.54
N MET A 242 12.19 11.22 -0.19
CA MET A 242 11.36 11.98 0.75
C MET A 242 11.60 11.63 2.22
N ASN A 243 12.84 11.24 2.58
CA ASN A 243 13.26 10.88 3.94
C ASN A 243 12.50 9.72 4.58
N GLY A 244 12.05 8.76 3.77
CA GLY A 244 11.37 7.55 4.23
C GLY A 244 9.91 7.74 4.63
N VAL A 245 9.31 8.90 4.32
CA VAL A 245 7.92 9.24 4.70
C VAL A 245 7.15 9.70 3.50
N SER A 246 6.18 8.89 3.05
CA SER A 246 5.32 9.27 1.95
C SER A 246 3.91 8.67 2.06
N GLY A 247 2.94 9.33 1.42
CA GLY A 247 1.54 8.88 1.38
C GLY A 247 1.31 7.68 0.47
N HIS A 248 2.26 7.34 -0.40
CA HIS A 248 2.12 6.23 -1.35
C HIS A 248 2.89 4.97 -0.94
N ALA A 249 3.91 5.08 -0.08
CA ALA A 249 4.78 3.98 0.37
C ALA A 249 5.45 4.33 1.71
N GLY A 250 6.19 3.37 2.31
CA GLY A 250 7.02 3.60 3.49
C GLY A 250 6.41 3.17 4.82
N LEU A 251 5.21 2.57 4.81
CA LEU A 251 4.66 1.93 6.01
C LEU A 251 5.35 0.59 6.26
N PHE A 252 5.85 0.43 7.48
CA PHE A 252 6.37 -0.83 8.00
C PHE A 252 5.47 -1.34 9.11
N SER A 253 5.15 -2.64 9.09
CA SER A 253 4.35 -3.27 10.15
C SER A 253 4.55 -4.78 10.17
N ASN A 254 4.17 -5.43 11.26
CA ASN A 254 4.00 -6.89 11.33
C ASN A 254 2.54 -7.28 10.98
N VAL A 255 2.29 -8.56 10.87
CA VAL A 255 0.97 -9.06 10.44
C VAL A 255 -0.14 -8.74 11.43
N GLU A 256 0.11 -8.83 12.74
CA GLU A 256 -0.87 -8.54 13.79
C GLU A 256 -1.27 -7.06 13.81
N GLU A 257 -0.30 -6.14 13.72
CA GLU A 257 -0.59 -4.71 13.73
C GLU A 257 -1.19 -4.23 12.40
N THR A 258 -0.80 -4.86 11.27
CA THR A 258 -1.50 -4.69 10.00
C THR A 258 -2.97 -5.08 10.11
N PHE A 259 -3.28 -6.18 10.79
CA PHE A 259 -4.64 -6.61 11.09
C PHE A 259 -5.41 -5.58 11.92
N LYS A 260 -4.80 -5.02 12.98
CA LYS A 260 -5.44 -3.96 13.80
C LYS A 260 -5.83 -2.73 12.98
N ILE A 261 -5.00 -2.34 12.01
CA ILE A 261 -5.35 -1.24 11.08
C ILE A 261 -6.44 -1.69 10.10
N ALA A 262 -6.32 -2.89 9.52
CA ALA A 262 -7.27 -3.42 8.55
C ALA A 262 -8.71 -3.48 9.11
N ARG A 263 -8.88 -3.84 10.37
CA ARG A 263 -10.18 -3.84 11.06
C ARG A 263 -10.90 -2.48 11.01
N GLN A 264 -10.15 -1.38 10.89
CA GLN A 264 -10.72 -0.03 10.88
C GLN A 264 -11.54 0.27 9.62
N PHE A 265 -11.48 -0.59 8.61
CA PHE A 265 -12.27 -0.48 7.38
C PHE A 265 -13.58 -1.27 7.41
N LEU A 266 -13.80 -2.08 8.44
CA LEU A 266 -15.02 -2.86 8.64
C LEU A 266 -15.95 -2.17 9.64
N ALA A 267 -17.21 -1.99 9.26
CA ALA A 267 -18.18 -1.21 10.04
C ALA A 267 -18.44 -1.77 11.45
N GLY A 268 -18.40 -3.10 11.61
CA GLY A 268 -18.56 -3.78 12.91
C GLY A 268 -17.32 -3.78 13.79
N GLU A 269 -16.14 -3.38 13.25
CA GLU A 269 -14.84 -3.56 13.88
C GLU A 269 -14.12 -2.26 14.21
N THR A 270 -14.51 -1.17 13.55
CA THR A 270 -13.78 0.10 13.62
C THR A 270 -13.96 0.82 14.96
N SER A 271 -12.85 1.38 15.46
CA SER A 271 -12.81 2.32 16.59
C SER A 271 -12.33 3.71 16.18
N LEU A 272 -11.85 3.88 14.94
CA LEU A 272 -11.31 5.14 14.43
C LEU A 272 -12.28 5.92 13.55
N LEU A 273 -13.28 5.24 12.98
CA LEU A 273 -14.28 5.80 12.08
C LEU A 273 -15.69 5.49 12.58
N LYS A 274 -16.67 6.23 12.08
CA LYS A 274 -18.06 5.81 12.17
C LYS A 274 -18.36 4.67 11.20
N PRO A 275 -19.27 3.74 11.55
CA PRO A 275 -19.65 2.63 10.66
C PRO A 275 -20.08 3.08 9.24
N GLU A 276 -20.76 4.24 9.15
CA GLU A 276 -21.24 4.80 7.89
C GLU A 276 -20.08 5.21 6.98
N THR A 277 -18.97 5.69 7.56
CA THR A 277 -17.77 6.09 6.82
C THR A 277 -17.09 4.91 6.14
N CYS A 278 -17.18 3.72 6.72
CA CYS A 278 -16.61 2.50 6.14
C CYS A 278 -17.22 2.14 4.77
N LYS A 279 -18.43 2.61 4.46
CA LYS A 279 -19.05 2.42 3.13
C LYS A 279 -18.22 3.03 2.00
N LEU A 280 -17.41 4.04 2.28
CA LEU A 280 -16.54 4.64 1.27
C LEU A 280 -15.51 3.65 0.71
N PHE A 281 -15.12 2.64 1.51
CA PHE A 281 -14.10 1.66 1.12
C PHE A 281 -14.65 0.49 0.28
N CYS A 282 -15.95 0.29 0.25
CA CYS A 282 -16.61 -0.73 -0.59
C CYS A 282 -17.53 -0.14 -1.68
N THR A 283 -17.63 1.19 -1.78
CA THR A 283 -18.41 1.85 -2.83
C THR A 283 -17.59 1.96 -4.11
N ASN A 284 -18.12 1.43 -5.23
CA ASN A 284 -17.49 1.57 -6.53
C ASN A 284 -17.70 2.98 -7.10
N PHE A 285 -16.66 3.79 -7.14
CA PHE A 285 -16.64 5.16 -7.70
C PHE A 285 -16.22 5.22 -9.17
N THR A 286 -15.82 4.10 -9.76
CA THR A 286 -15.29 4.02 -11.14
C THR A 286 -16.11 3.09 -12.03
N LYS A 287 -17.44 3.05 -11.81
CA LYS A 287 -18.36 2.20 -12.59
C LYS A 287 -18.21 2.48 -14.09
N GLY A 288 -18.04 1.40 -14.88
CA GLY A 288 -17.91 1.50 -16.33
C GLY A 288 -16.48 1.73 -16.83
N LEU A 289 -15.50 1.90 -15.93
CA LEU A 289 -14.10 2.00 -16.29
C LEU A 289 -13.40 0.62 -16.27
N ASN A 290 -12.11 0.63 -16.61
CA ASN A 290 -11.28 -0.59 -16.70
C ASN A 290 -11.00 -1.30 -15.37
N GLU A 291 -11.12 -0.61 -14.24
CA GLU A 291 -11.02 -1.17 -12.90
C GLU A 291 -12.11 -0.62 -12.00
N ALA A 292 -12.60 -1.45 -11.09
CA ALA A 292 -13.50 -1.04 -10.03
C ALA A 292 -12.69 -0.59 -8.81
N ARG A 293 -12.84 0.68 -8.44
CA ARG A 293 -12.15 1.32 -7.32
C ARG A 293 -13.12 1.97 -6.34
N SER A 294 -12.86 1.74 -5.07
CA SER A 294 -13.33 2.59 -3.99
C SER A 294 -12.24 3.59 -3.59
N ILE A 295 -12.44 4.36 -2.53
CA ILE A 295 -11.37 5.22 -2.05
C ILE A 295 -10.21 4.37 -1.55
N ALA A 296 -9.03 4.59 -2.14
CA ALA A 296 -7.75 3.93 -1.85
C ALA A 296 -7.69 2.39 -2.04
N PHE A 297 -8.79 1.71 -2.41
CA PHE A 297 -8.80 0.25 -2.61
C PHE A 297 -9.25 -0.16 -4.02
N GLN A 298 -8.79 -1.34 -4.44
CA GLN A 298 -9.35 -2.09 -5.56
C GLN A 298 -10.53 -2.93 -5.06
N LEU A 299 -11.60 -3.01 -5.85
CA LEU A 299 -12.74 -3.88 -5.56
C LEU A 299 -12.57 -5.24 -6.24
N ALA A 300 -13.10 -6.29 -5.61
CA ALA A 300 -13.01 -7.66 -6.10
C ALA A 300 -13.69 -7.88 -7.47
N GLU A 301 -14.68 -7.06 -7.82
CA GLU A 301 -15.33 -7.07 -9.13
C GLU A 301 -14.42 -6.61 -10.29
N THR A 302 -13.23 -6.06 -10.02
CA THR A 302 -12.22 -5.79 -11.05
C THR A 302 -11.82 -7.09 -11.75
N LYS A 303 -11.87 -7.09 -13.07
CA LYS A 303 -11.43 -8.24 -13.88
C LYS A 303 -9.99 -8.62 -13.49
N ASP A 304 -9.76 -9.91 -13.27
CA ASP A 304 -8.44 -10.47 -12.89
C ASP A 304 -7.86 -9.96 -11.57
N SER A 305 -8.72 -9.43 -10.67
CA SER A 305 -8.27 -9.06 -9.32
C SER A 305 -7.65 -10.24 -8.57
N THR A 306 -6.81 -9.95 -7.59
CA THR A 306 -6.20 -11.00 -6.75
C THR A 306 -7.10 -11.47 -5.61
N ALA A 307 -8.33 -10.94 -5.49
CA ALA A 307 -9.34 -11.40 -4.52
C ALA A 307 -9.68 -12.88 -4.66
N SER A 308 -9.64 -13.42 -5.88
CA SER A 308 -10.22 -14.70 -6.30
C SER A 308 -11.76 -14.68 -6.37
N SER A 309 -12.33 -15.69 -7.02
CA SER A 309 -13.79 -15.87 -7.07
C SER A 309 -14.39 -16.42 -5.77
N ALA A 310 -13.55 -16.74 -4.78
CA ALA A 310 -14.00 -17.25 -3.48
C ALA A 310 -14.41 -16.12 -2.52
N LEU A 311 -13.99 -14.88 -2.78
CA LEU A 311 -14.41 -13.70 -2.04
C LEU A 311 -15.67 -13.09 -2.66
N SER A 312 -16.47 -12.39 -1.85
CA SER A 312 -17.65 -11.65 -2.31
C SER A 312 -17.25 -10.51 -3.25
N LYS A 313 -18.19 -10.08 -4.11
CA LYS A 313 -17.97 -8.97 -5.05
C LYS A 313 -17.72 -7.64 -4.36
N ASP A 314 -18.24 -7.47 -3.15
CA ASP A 314 -18.08 -6.27 -2.32
C ASP A 314 -16.76 -6.24 -1.56
N SER A 315 -15.95 -7.30 -1.69
CA SER A 315 -14.61 -7.34 -1.11
C SER A 315 -13.72 -6.29 -1.75
N PHE A 316 -12.86 -5.73 -0.93
CA PHE A 316 -11.91 -4.71 -1.35
C PHE A 316 -10.52 -5.01 -0.80
N GLY A 317 -9.50 -4.59 -1.53
CA GLY A 317 -8.14 -4.92 -1.16
C GLY A 317 -7.09 -4.08 -1.84
N HIS A 318 -5.85 -4.30 -1.49
CA HIS A 318 -4.70 -3.63 -2.08
C HIS A 318 -3.45 -4.53 -2.05
N LEU A 319 -2.51 -4.24 -2.94
CA LEU A 319 -1.25 -4.97 -3.08
C LEU A 319 -0.07 -4.05 -2.81
N GLY A 320 1.03 -4.63 -2.29
CA GLY A 320 2.31 -3.94 -2.17
C GLY A 320 3.36 -4.52 -3.10
N PHE A 321 4.25 -3.66 -3.61
CA PHE A 321 5.32 -4.05 -4.53
C PHE A 321 6.25 -5.11 -3.93
N THR A 322 6.58 -4.99 -2.65
CA THR A 322 7.42 -5.93 -1.89
C THR A 322 6.81 -7.33 -1.74
N GLY A 323 5.57 -7.52 -2.22
CA GLY A 323 4.87 -8.80 -2.23
C GLY A 323 3.72 -8.89 -1.24
N THR A 324 3.44 -7.82 -0.53
CA THR A 324 2.35 -7.76 0.44
C THR A 324 0.97 -7.72 -0.22
N SER A 325 -0.04 -8.16 0.50
CA SER A 325 -1.44 -8.21 0.05
C SER A 325 -2.38 -8.11 1.24
N LEU A 326 -3.46 -7.35 1.07
CA LEU A 326 -4.56 -7.23 2.00
C LEU A 326 -5.88 -7.29 1.23
N TRP A 327 -6.80 -8.16 1.67
CA TRP A 327 -8.18 -8.17 1.21
C TRP A 327 -9.14 -8.26 2.40
N LEU A 328 -10.26 -7.57 2.29
CA LEU A 328 -11.32 -7.52 3.29
C LEU A 328 -12.64 -7.89 2.63
N GLU A 329 -13.42 -8.70 3.31
CA GLU A 329 -14.77 -9.09 2.94
C GLU A 329 -15.74 -8.52 3.98
N PRO A 330 -16.45 -7.42 3.66
CA PRO A 330 -17.18 -6.63 4.67
C PRO A 330 -18.39 -7.36 5.25
N GLU A 331 -19.15 -8.12 4.45
CA GLU A 331 -20.36 -8.80 4.91
C GLU A 331 -20.06 -9.91 5.94
N SER A 332 -19.00 -10.67 5.73
CA SER A 332 -18.57 -11.74 6.62
C SER A 332 -17.53 -11.29 7.65
N GLU A 333 -17.10 -10.03 7.60
CA GLU A 333 -16.06 -9.43 8.46
C GLU A 333 -14.75 -10.24 8.43
N ARG A 334 -14.33 -10.66 7.21
CA ARG A 334 -13.11 -11.42 7.01
C ARG A 334 -11.98 -10.53 6.56
N ILE A 335 -10.78 -10.87 7.02
CA ILE A 335 -9.53 -10.18 6.66
C ILE A 335 -8.48 -11.20 6.28
N PHE A 336 -7.85 -10.98 5.13
CA PHE A 336 -6.81 -11.82 4.55
C PHE A 336 -5.55 -11.00 4.36
N ILE A 337 -4.48 -11.33 5.07
CA ILE A 337 -3.19 -10.64 5.02
C ILE A 337 -2.10 -11.62 4.62
N LEU A 338 -1.31 -11.26 3.61
CA LEU A 338 -0.11 -11.96 3.22
C LEU A 338 1.04 -10.95 3.13
N LEU A 339 2.08 -11.16 3.90
CA LEU A 339 3.31 -10.35 3.90
C LEU A 339 4.45 -11.19 3.36
N THR A 340 5.12 -10.72 2.31
CA THR A 340 6.31 -11.36 1.75
C THR A 340 7.41 -10.31 1.51
N ASN A 341 8.63 -10.76 1.30
CA ASN A 341 9.75 -9.93 0.87
C ASN A 341 10.28 -10.38 -0.49
N ARG A 342 9.39 -10.42 -1.50
CA ARG A 342 9.69 -10.98 -2.82
C ARG A 342 10.86 -10.31 -3.55
N THR A 343 11.24 -9.11 -3.16
CA THR A 343 12.37 -8.38 -3.73
C THR A 343 13.71 -8.79 -3.12
N HIS A 344 13.71 -9.51 -1.98
CA HIS A 344 14.93 -9.90 -1.29
C HIS A 344 15.57 -11.16 -1.87
N ALA A 345 16.90 -11.10 -2.10
CA ALA A 345 17.70 -12.22 -2.60
C ALA A 345 17.09 -12.88 -3.85
N ARG A 346 16.63 -12.06 -4.79
CA ARG A 346 16.04 -12.46 -6.07
C ARG A 346 16.66 -11.67 -7.21
N GLU A 347 16.80 -12.33 -8.35
CA GLU A 347 17.24 -11.73 -9.59
C GLU A 347 16.08 -11.02 -10.31
N LEU A 348 16.42 -10.03 -11.12
CA LEU A 348 15.46 -9.37 -12.00
C LEU A 348 15.21 -10.20 -13.27
N PRO A 349 13.99 -10.14 -13.83
CA PRO A 349 12.80 -9.48 -13.31
C PRO A 349 12.19 -10.24 -12.13
N PHE A 350 11.67 -9.53 -11.13
CA PHE A 350 10.96 -10.18 -10.03
C PHE A 350 9.75 -10.98 -10.51
N VAL A 351 9.57 -12.16 -9.95
CA VAL A 351 8.41 -13.02 -10.26
C VAL A 351 7.10 -12.28 -9.96
N ASN A 352 6.15 -12.34 -10.91
CA ASN A 352 4.81 -11.86 -10.67
C ASN A 352 4.05 -12.87 -9.80
N ILE A 353 3.82 -12.51 -8.54
CA ILE A 353 3.17 -13.37 -7.54
C ILE A 353 1.63 -13.18 -7.43
N ASN A 354 0.98 -12.55 -8.42
CA ASN A 354 -0.48 -12.34 -8.35
C ASN A 354 -1.26 -13.67 -8.36
N SER A 355 -0.76 -14.69 -9.05
CA SER A 355 -1.34 -16.04 -8.99
C SER A 355 -1.24 -16.65 -7.58
N THR A 356 -0.09 -16.46 -6.92
CA THR A 356 0.13 -16.89 -5.52
C THR A 356 -0.80 -16.16 -4.56
N ARG A 357 -0.94 -14.84 -4.70
CA ARG A 357 -1.88 -14.03 -3.91
C ARG A 357 -3.32 -14.53 -4.09
N ARG A 358 -3.76 -14.71 -5.33
CA ARG A 358 -5.11 -15.20 -5.65
C ARG A 358 -5.35 -16.58 -5.04
N LYS A 359 -4.40 -17.50 -5.17
CA LYS A 359 -4.55 -18.85 -4.60
C LYS A 359 -4.54 -18.85 -3.08
N PHE A 360 -3.76 -17.98 -2.44
CA PHE A 360 -3.80 -17.78 -1.00
C PHE A 360 -5.20 -17.34 -0.52
N HIS A 361 -5.79 -16.33 -1.17
CA HIS A 361 -7.13 -15.84 -0.80
C HIS A 361 -8.20 -16.91 -1.04
N GLU A 362 -8.11 -17.63 -2.17
CA GLU A 362 -9.00 -18.75 -2.48
C GLU A 362 -8.97 -19.83 -1.40
N LEU A 363 -7.77 -20.35 -1.09
CA LEU A 363 -7.59 -21.38 -0.05
C LEU A 363 -8.12 -20.93 1.31
N ALA A 364 -7.78 -19.71 1.71
CA ALA A 364 -8.21 -19.15 2.99
C ALA A 364 -9.73 -19.04 3.09
N ALA A 365 -10.39 -18.50 2.05
CA ALA A 365 -11.84 -18.36 2.01
C ALA A 365 -12.54 -19.73 1.97
N GLU A 366 -12.05 -20.69 1.18
CA GLU A 366 -12.59 -22.06 1.13
C GLU A 366 -12.52 -22.76 2.49
N ILE A 367 -11.42 -22.59 3.21
CA ILE A 367 -11.26 -23.19 4.54
C ILE A 367 -12.25 -22.57 5.54
N LEU A 368 -12.39 -21.25 5.56
CA LEU A 368 -13.37 -20.57 6.42
C LEU A 368 -14.81 -21.02 6.09
N ASN A 369 -15.14 -21.21 4.82
CA ASN A 369 -16.46 -21.69 4.40
C ASN A 369 -16.75 -23.15 4.80
N LYS A 370 -15.69 -23.98 4.95
CA LYS A 370 -15.85 -25.39 5.40
C LYS A 370 -15.98 -25.51 6.92
N VAL A 371 -15.36 -24.65 7.69
CA VAL A 371 -15.45 -24.65 9.17
C VAL A 371 -16.84 -24.26 9.65
N ARG A 372 -17.62 -23.53 8.84
CA ARG A 372 -19.00 -23.13 9.14
C ARG A 372 -20.08 -24.19 8.83
N ARG A 373 -19.72 -25.25 8.12
CA ARG A 373 -20.60 -26.39 7.83
C ARG A 373 -20.38 -27.52 8.82
#